data_716a37d6bee20c72e79e81eb0826d70e
#
_entry.id   716a37d6bee20c72e79e81eb0826d70e
#
_cell.length_a   1.000
_cell.length_b   1.000
_cell.length_c   1.000
_cell.angle_alpha   90.00
_cell.angle_beta   90.00
_cell.angle_gamma   90.00
#
_symmetry.space_group_name_H-M   'P 1'
#
loop_
_entity.id
_entity.type
_entity.pdbx_description
1 polymer ?
#
loop_
_entity_poly.entity_id
_entity_poly.type
_entity_poly.pdbx_seq_one_letter_code
_entity_poly.pdbx_strand_id
1 'polypeptide(L)'
;FSAARAVEDIEVISKKHHSVAHPEERAEVREYLTGRLQELGADTIRLFKYDSLVGPQNKRVVYTFDAVEVLAEFPPQKVMEDTTYLLFVAHYDSRYSQPMPKDTVWSYGAADDGYGVGVALETLSQMLDIRELWKQGIKVLFTDAEEVGMMGMTAIWENDRHVFDNVGLMVNIEARGPWGPALLFEACPGNEKVMELYADAAKYPYTYSLTTVVYNFMPNFTDFTIVKDSIPGLNFSTIADVNHY
;
A
#
# COMPACT_ATOMS: atom_id res chain seq x y z
N PHE A 1 -10.37 -0.34 16.46
CA PHE A 1 -10.23 -1.08 15.21
C PHE A 1 -11.23 -2.23 15.12
N SER A 2 -11.95 -2.34 14.00
CA SER A 2 -12.91 -3.41 13.73
C SER A 2 -12.49 -4.19 12.49
N ALA A 3 -12.05 -5.42 12.68
CA ALA A 3 -11.74 -6.31 11.55
C ALA A 3 -12.97 -6.54 10.65
N ALA A 4 -14.19 -6.52 11.21
CA ALA A 4 -15.41 -6.68 10.42
C ALA A 4 -15.60 -5.53 9.42
N ARG A 5 -15.36 -4.27 9.82
CA ARG A 5 -15.44 -3.13 8.90
C ARG A 5 -14.33 -3.16 7.84
N ALA A 6 -13.11 -3.55 8.21
CA ALA A 6 -12.05 -3.74 7.24
C ALA A 6 -12.41 -4.80 6.19
N VAL A 7 -13.05 -5.90 6.61
CA VAL A 7 -13.51 -6.96 5.69
C VAL A 7 -14.61 -6.46 4.75
N GLU A 8 -15.50 -5.55 5.18
CA GLU A 8 -16.54 -4.96 4.31
C GLU A 8 -15.90 -4.22 3.11
N ASP A 9 -14.84 -3.45 3.34
CA ASP A 9 -14.08 -2.80 2.26
C ASP A 9 -13.41 -3.85 1.34
N ILE A 10 -12.78 -4.88 1.91
CA ILE A 10 -12.15 -5.98 1.15
C ILE A 10 -13.18 -6.71 0.27
N GLU A 11 -14.35 -7.04 0.81
CA GLU A 11 -15.43 -7.70 0.06
C GLU A 11 -15.91 -6.89 -1.15
N VAL A 12 -15.87 -5.57 -1.07
CA VAL A 12 -16.26 -4.71 -2.20
C VAL A 12 -15.19 -4.72 -3.28
N ILE A 13 -13.92 -4.51 -2.93
CA ILE A 13 -12.84 -4.39 -3.90
C ILE A 13 -12.49 -5.72 -4.56
N SER A 14 -12.67 -6.84 -3.85
CA SER A 14 -12.33 -8.18 -4.33
C SER A 14 -13.47 -8.91 -5.05
N LYS A 15 -14.53 -8.22 -5.46
CA LYS A 15 -15.66 -8.85 -6.19
C LYS A 15 -15.29 -9.32 -7.59
N LYS A 16 -14.35 -8.65 -8.23
CA LYS A 16 -13.91 -8.90 -9.60
C LYS A 16 -12.39 -8.87 -9.67
N HIS A 17 -11.84 -9.53 -10.69
CA HIS A 17 -10.42 -9.32 -11.02
C HIS A 17 -10.20 -7.88 -11.45
N HIS A 18 -9.25 -7.20 -10.85
CA HIS A 18 -8.96 -5.78 -11.09
C HIS A 18 -7.46 -5.53 -11.29
N SER A 19 -6.83 -6.39 -12.08
CA SER A 19 -5.42 -6.27 -12.47
C SER A 19 -5.22 -5.25 -13.59
N VAL A 20 -3.97 -5.02 -13.98
CA VAL A 20 -3.64 -4.20 -15.16
C VAL A 20 -4.30 -4.67 -16.46
N ALA A 21 -4.73 -5.94 -16.53
CA ALA A 21 -5.48 -6.49 -17.65
C ALA A 21 -7.01 -6.25 -17.57
N HIS A 22 -7.49 -5.69 -16.46
CA HIS A 22 -8.90 -5.43 -16.19
C HIS A 22 -9.11 -3.93 -15.86
N PRO A 23 -8.88 -3.03 -16.84
CA PRO A 23 -8.85 -1.59 -16.57
C PRO A 23 -10.21 -1.03 -16.12
N GLU A 24 -11.33 -1.61 -16.56
CA GLU A 24 -12.68 -1.17 -16.16
C GLU A 24 -12.95 -1.51 -14.69
N GLU A 25 -12.71 -2.76 -14.29
CA GLU A 25 -12.90 -3.22 -12.92
C GLU A 25 -11.93 -2.54 -11.96
N ARG A 26 -10.69 -2.30 -12.38
CA ARG A 26 -9.72 -1.51 -11.62
C ARG A 26 -10.16 -0.06 -11.45
N ALA A 27 -10.83 0.52 -12.44
CA ALA A 27 -11.44 1.84 -12.31
C ALA A 27 -12.62 1.84 -11.32
N GLU A 28 -13.45 0.78 -11.28
CA GLU A 28 -14.52 0.63 -10.29
C GLU A 28 -13.94 0.57 -8.86
N VAL A 29 -12.86 -0.19 -8.63
CA VAL A 29 -12.17 -0.23 -7.33
C VAL A 29 -11.64 1.15 -6.95
N ARG A 30 -10.99 1.85 -7.85
CA ARG A 30 -10.47 3.20 -7.62
C ARG A 30 -11.58 4.21 -7.29
N GLU A 31 -12.71 4.13 -7.98
CA GLU A 31 -13.88 4.96 -7.69
C GLU A 31 -14.40 4.68 -6.28
N TYR A 32 -14.53 3.42 -5.91
CA TYR A 32 -14.91 3.01 -4.56
C TYR A 32 -13.95 3.59 -3.51
N LEU A 33 -12.65 3.40 -3.67
CA LEU A 33 -11.64 3.90 -2.72
C LEU A 33 -11.69 5.43 -2.59
N THR A 34 -11.85 6.13 -3.72
CA THR A 34 -12.01 7.59 -3.73
C THR A 34 -13.26 8.01 -2.95
N GLY A 35 -14.37 7.31 -3.14
CA GLY A 35 -15.61 7.54 -2.39
C GLY A 35 -15.43 7.30 -0.88
N ARG A 36 -14.77 6.20 -0.49
CA ARG A 36 -14.47 5.90 0.92
C ARG A 36 -13.61 6.98 1.58
N LEU A 37 -12.58 7.45 0.89
CA LEU A 37 -11.73 8.55 1.39
C LEU A 37 -12.50 9.87 1.52
N GLN A 38 -13.45 10.15 0.62
CA GLN A 38 -14.35 11.30 0.72
C GLN A 38 -15.29 11.17 1.94
N GLU A 39 -15.90 10.00 2.14
CA GLU A 39 -16.76 9.73 3.29
C GLU A 39 -16.02 9.88 4.63
N LEU A 40 -14.74 9.49 4.66
CA LEU A 40 -13.85 9.69 5.80
C LEU A 40 -13.44 11.16 5.98
N GLY A 41 -13.80 12.05 5.08
CA GLY A 41 -13.57 13.49 5.21
C GLY A 41 -12.13 13.91 4.85
N ALA A 42 -11.57 13.33 3.79
CA ALA A 42 -10.30 13.79 3.24
C ALA A 42 -10.37 15.26 2.83
N ASP A 43 -9.38 16.05 3.27
CA ASP A 43 -9.30 17.48 2.91
C ASP A 43 -8.91 17.65 1.44
N THR A 44 -8.10 16.73 0.91
CA THR A 44 -7.69 16.67 -0.50
C THR A 44 -7.67 15.24 -0.98
N ILE A 45 -8.14 15.00 -2.20
CA ILE A 45 -7.94 13.74 -2.93
C ILE A 45 -7.39 14.09 -4.29
N ARG A 46 -6.29 13.47 -4.68
CA ARG A 46 -5.62 13.65 -5.97
C ARG A 46 -5.42 12.32 -6.66
N LEU A 47 -5.65 12.29 -7.96
CA LEU A 47 -5.37 11.15 -8.82
C LEU A 47 -4.18 11.48 -9.71
N PHE A 48 -3.13 10.67 -9.64
CA PHE A 48 -1.95 10.78 -10.49
C PHE A 48 -2.04 9.71 -11.57
N LYS A 49 -2.12 10.14 -12.83
CA LYS A 49 -2.30 9.25 -13.99
C LYS A 49 -1.00 9.15 -14.77
N TYR A 50 -0.63 7.92 -15.04
CA TYR A 50 0.55 7.58 -15.84
C TYR A 50 0.12 6.69 -17.00
N ASP A 51 0.13 7.25 -18.19
CA ASP A 51 -0.32 6.55 -19.39
C ASP A 51 0.81 5.78 -20.04
N SER A 52 0.48 4.67 -20.66
CA SER A 52 1.39 3.88 -21.49
C SER A 52 2.66 3.38 -20.79
N LEU A 53 2.54 3.00 -19.52
CA LEU A 53 3.63 2.33 -18.81
C LEU A 53 3.93 0.99 -19.48
N VAL A 54 5.20 0.65 -19.55
CA VAL A 54 5.67 -0.59 -20.17
C VAL A 54 6.06 -1.55 -19.07
N GLY A 55 5.33 -2.65 -18.96
CA GLY A 55 5.61 -3.69 -17.98
C GLY A 55 7.00 -4.28 -18.10
N PRO A 56 7.55 -4.86 -17.01
CA PRO A 56 8.88 -5.46 -17.04
C PRO A 56 8.99 -6.50 -18.14
N GLN A 57 10.01 -6.39 -18.96
CA GLN A 57 10.25 -7.23 -20.13
C GLN A 57 10.65 -8.65 -19.71
N ASN A 58 9.71 -9.47 -19.37
CA ASN A 58 9.91 -10.92 -19.37
C ASN A 58 9.89 -11.39 -20.82
N LYS A 59 11.04 -11.45 -21.44
CA LYS A 59 11.48 -12.00 -22.73
C LYS A 59 10.45 -12.36 -23.83
N ARG A 60 9.13 -12.29 -23.62
CA ARG A 60 8.10 -12.74 -24.56
C ARG A 60 6.86 -11.85 -24.73
N VAL A 61 6.54 -10.99 -23.77
CA VAL A 61 5.36 -10.12 -23.90
C VAL A 61 5.70 -8.74 -23.35
N VAL A 62 5.70 -7.74 -24.21
CA VAL A 62 5.66 -6.34 -23.82
C VAL A 62 4.17 -5.97 -23.80
N TYR A 63 3.66 -5.60 -22.66
CA TYR A 63 2.31 -5.06 -22.56
C TYR A 63 2.37 -3.64 -22.02
N THR A 64 1.48 -2.81 -22.52
CA THR A 64 1.34 -1.41 -22.12
C THR A 64 0.06 -1.27 -21.34
N PHE A 65 0.09 -0.54 -20.26
CA PHE A 65 -1.07 -0.26 -19.41
C PHE A 65 -0.96 1.15 -18.82
N ASP A 66 -2.07 1.63 -18.28
CA ASP A 66 -2.11 2.89 -17.55
C ASP A 66 -2.19 2.58 -16.05
N ALA A 67 -1.54 3.40 -15.23
CA ALA A 67 -1.65 3.34 -13.78
C ALA A 67 -2.23 4.64 -13.22
N VAL A 68 -2.97 4.55 -12.12
CA VAL A 68 -3.58 5.71 -11.47
C VAL A 68 -3.45 5.60 -9.96
N GLU A 69 -2.56 6.38 -9.38
CA GLU A 69 -2.38 6.45 -7.94
C GLU A 69 -3.44 7.32 -7.28
N VAL A 70 -3.92 6.93 -6.13
CA VAL A 70 -4.91 7.66 -5.33
C VAL A 70 -4.25 8.18 -4.07
N LEU A 71 -4.07 9.49 -3.96
CA LEU A 71 -3.55 10.14 -2.76
C LEU A 71 -4.67 10.90 -2.04
N ALA A 72 -4.85 10.63 -0.76
CA ALA A 72 -5.69 11.43 0.14
C ALA A 72 -4.87 12.04 1.27
N GLU A 73 -5.21 13.26 1.66
CA GLU A 73 -4.53 13.98 2.73
C GLU A 73 -5.53 14.43 3.80
N PHE A 74 -5.14 14.19 5.04
CA PHE A 74 -5.85 14.55 6.26
C PHE A 74 -4.88 15.35 7.15
N PRO A 75 -4.76 16.66 6.98
CA PRO A 75 -3.90 17.46 7.83
C PRO A 75 -4.42 17.53 9.26
N PRO A 76 -3.56 17.83 10.25
CA PRO A 76 -4.05 18.14 11.61
C PRO A 76 -4.90 19.41 11.59
N GLN A 77 -5.73 19.63 12.61
CA GLN A 77 -6.56 20.83 12.69
C GLN A 77 -5.73 22.13 12.65
N LYS A 78 -4.51 22.10 13.18
CA LYS A 78 -3.57 23.21 13.14
C LYS A 78 -2.33 22.82 12.32
N VAL A 79 -2.32 23.26 11.07
CA VAL A 79 -1.17 23.08 10.17
C VAL A 79 -0.09 24.11 10.54
N MET A 80 1.14 23.64 10.68
CA MET A 80 2.35 24.42 10.91
C MET A 80 3.27 24.28 9.69
N GLU A 81 4.26 25.17 9.54
CA GLU A 81 5.23 25.12 8.43
C GLU A 81 6.04 23.80 8.43
N ASP A 82 6.33 23.27 9.61
CA ASP A 82 7.06 22.02 9.85
C ASP A 82 6.15 20.80 10.07
N THR A 83 4.84 20.88 9.72
CA THR A 83 3.92 19.77 9.84
C THR A 83 4.39 18.59 9.00
N THR A 84 4.62 17.47 9.65
CA THR A 84 4.94 16.19 8.99
C THR A 84 3.72 15.30 8.86
N TYR A 85 3.83 14.26 8.03
CA TYR A 85 2.74 13.32 7.76
C TYR A 85 3.21 11.88 8.02
N LEU A 86 2.30 11.09 8.56
CA LEU A 86 2.34 9.64 8.49
C LEU A 86 1.69 9.22 7.16
N LEU A 87 2.41 8.44 6.36
CA LEU A 87 1.93 7.94 5.07
C LEU A 87 1.60 6.45 5.18
N PHE A 88 0.32 6.09 4.99
CA PHE A 88 -0.09 4.71 4.75
C PHE A 88 -0.04 4.41 3.25
N VAL A 89 0.52 3.26 2.90
CA VAL A 89 0.59 2.77 1.52
C VAL A 89 0.09 1.33 1.47
N ALA A 90 -0.74 1.05 0.47
CA ALA A 90 -1.20 -0.27 0.08
C ALA A 90 -1.53 -0.25 -1.41
N HIS A 91 -1.35 -1.35 -2.12
CA HIS A 91 -1.72 -1.39 -3.52
C HIS A 91 -3.15 -1.89 -3.72
N TYR A 92 -3.82 -1.40 -4.77
CA TYR A 92 -5.19 -1.79 -5.04
C TYR A 92 -5.38 -2.59 -6.33
N ASP A 93 -4.32 -2.82 -7.09
CA ASP A 93 -4.38 -3.73 -8.23
C ASP A 93 -4.24 -5.19 -7.79
N SER A 94 -4.99 -6.07 -8.43
CA SER A 94 -4.86 -7.50 -8.18
C SER A 94 -3.86 -8.15 -9.14
N ARG A 95 -3.35 -9.31 -8.75
CA ARG A 95 -2.33 -9.98 -9.54
C ARG A 95 -2.75 -10.27 -10.97
N TYR A 96 -1.89 -9.87 -11.90
CA TYR A 96 -1.93 -10.29 -13.27
C TYR A 96 -1.14 -11.60 -13.45
N SER A 97 -1.85 -12.69 -13.66
CA SER A 97 -1.20 -13.94 -14.04
C SER A 97 -1.01 -14.00 -15.56
N GLN A 98 0.25 -14.07 -15.99
CA GLN A 98 0.51 -14.43 -17.38
C GLN A 98 -0.03 -15.85 -17.65
N PRO A 99 -0.64 -16.10 -18.80
CA PRO A 99 -1.10 -17.45 -19.14
C PRO A 99 0.08 -18.40 -19.18
N MET A 100 0.25 -19.18 -18.13
CA MET A 100 1.02 -20.41 -18.20
C MET A 100 0.20 -21.37 -19.07
N PRO A 101 0.83 -22.25 -19.89
CA PRO A 101 0.11 -23.02 -20.90
C PRO A 101 -1.03 -23.90 -20.39
N LYS A 102 -1.24 -24.00 -19.10
CA LYS A 102 -2.24 -24.87 -18.49
C LYS A 102 -3.14 -24.27 -17.40
N ASP A 103 -2.71 -23.21 -16.70
CA ASP A 103 -3.52 -22.65 -15.60
C ASP A 103 -3.30 -21.14 -15.51
N THR A 104 -4.28 -20.38 -15.99
CA THR A 104 -4.34 -18.94 -15.73
C THR A 104 -4.93 -18.75 -14.35
N VAL A 105 -4.12 -18.45 -13.35
CA VAL A 105 -4.59 -18.11 -12.01
C VAL A 105 -4.76 -16.59 -11.95
N TRP A 106 -6.01 -16.15 -11.80
CA TRP A 106 -6.36 -14.76 -11.56
C TRP A 106 -6.60 -14.57 -10.07
N SER A 107 -6.02 -13.54 -9.48
CA SER A 107 -6.33 -13.16 -8.11
C SER A 107 -7.50 -12.17 -8.08
N TYR A 108 -8.34 -12.30 -7.06
CA TYR A 108 -9.34 -11.29 -6.70
C TYR A 108 -8.75 -10.18 -5.82
N GLY A 109 -7.47 -10.27 -5.44
CA GLY A 109 -6.80 -9.27 -4.62
C GLY A 109 -7.36 -9.12 -3.19
N ALA A 110 -8.03 -10.14 -2.65
CA ALA A 110 -8.63 -10.03 -1.31
C ALA A 110 -7.57 -10.02 -0.18
N ALA A 111 -6.55 -10.87 -0.32
CA ALA A 111 -5.41 -10.88 0.59
C ALA A 111 -4.35 -9.90 0.09
N ASP A 112 -3.91 -10.03 -1.13
CA ASP A 112 -2.87 -9.24 -1.77
C ASP A 112 -3.48 -8.27 -2.81
N ASP A 113 -3.72 -6.96 -2.50
CA ASP A 113 -3.47 -6.35 -1.19
C ASP A 113 -4.74 -5.69 -0.61
N GLY A 114 -5.91 -6.33 -0.82
CA GLY A 114 -7.16 -5.91 -0.18
C GLY A 114 -7.05 -5.85 1.34
N TYR A 115 -6.21 -6.72 1.93
CA TYR A 115 -5.89 -6.66 3.34
C TYR A 115 -5.27 -5.32 3.73
N GLY A 116 -4.22 -4.88 3.04
CA GLY A 116 -3.55 -3.61 3.31
C GLY A 116 -4.49 -2.42 3.14
N VAL A 117 -5.28 -2.43 2.08
CA VAL A 117 -6.31 -1.39 1.83
C VAL A 117 -7.31 -1.32 2.97
N GLY A 118 -7.90 -2.46 3.37
CA GLY A 118 -8.88 -2.52 4.46
C GLY A 118 -8.29 -2.10 5.80
N VAL A 119 -7.05 -2.51 6.11
CA VAL A 119 -6.33 -2.10 7.32
C VAL A 119 -6.06 -0.59 7.31
N ALA A 120 -5.63 -0.02 6.19
CA ALA A 120 -5.36 1.42 6.08
C ALA A 120 -6.64 2.24 6.30
N LEU A 121 -7.75 1.89 5.64
CA LEU A 121 -9.04 2.58 5.77
C LEU A 121 -9.61 2.51 7.19
N GLU A 122 -9.62 1.33 7.80
CA GLU A 122 -10.14 1.15 9.15
C GLU A 122 -9.24 1.84 10.20
N THR A 123 -7.92 1.78 10.05
CA THR A 123 -6.99 2.50 10.93
C THR A 123 -7.22 4.00 10.84
N LEU A 124 -7.31 4.54 9.62
CA LEU A 124 -7.62 5.95 9.39
C LEU A 124 -8.94 6.34 10.05
N SER A 125 -10.01 5.55 9.87
CA SER A 125 -11.31 5.78 10.49
C SER A 125 -11.21 5.94 12.00
N GLN A 126 -10.45 5.06 12.67
CA GLN A 126 -10.25 5.15 14.13
C GLN A 126 -9.38 6.35 14.54
N MET A 127 -8.40 6.70 13.76
CA MET A 127 -7.54 7.85 14.05
C MET A 127 -8.29 9.16 13.89
N LEU A 128 -9.25 9.25 12.98
CA LEU A 128 -10.08 10.44 12.78
C LEU A 128 -10.95 10.79 14.01
N ASP A 129 -11.32 9.80 14.82
CA ASP A 129 -12.07 10.01 16.07
C ASP A 129 -11.31 10.89 17.08
N ILE A 130 -9.99 11.00 16.94
CA ILE A 130 -9.10 11.80 17.79
C ILE A 130 -8.30 12.83 16.99
N ARG A 131 -8.81 13.28 15.85
CA ARG A 131 -8.09 14.20 14.94
C ARG A 131 -7.72 15.53 15.62
N GLU A 132 -8.51 15.97 16.61
CA GLU A 132 -8.20 17.19 17.38
C GLU A 132 -6.91 17.09 18.20
N LEU A 133 -6.43 15.87 18.46
CA LEU A 133 -5.18 15.62 19.18
C LEU A 133 -3.95 15.49 18.25
N TRP A 134 -4.17 15.48 16.93
CA TRP A 134 -3.08 15.27 16.00
C TRP A 134 -2.11 16.45 15.96
N LYS A 135 -0.84 16.12 16.01
CA LYS A 135 0.27 17.05 15.74
C LYS A 135 0.81 16.88 14.32
N GLN A 136 0.74 15.67 13.79
CA GLN A 136 1.07 15.30 12.41
C GLN A 136 -0.20 15.07 11.61
N GLY A 137 -0.10 15.22 10.29
CA GLY A 137 -1.17 14.81 9.39
C GLY A 137 -1.06 13.33 9.00
N ILE A 138 -2.07 12.84 8.28
CA ILE A 138 -2.07 11.53 7.66
C ILE A 138 -2.21 11.70 6.16
N LYS A 139 -1.41 10.96 5.41
CA LYS A 139 -1.58 10.72 3.98
C LYS A 139 -1.91 9.25 3.77
N VAL A 140 -2.78 8.96 2.82
CA VAL A 140 -3.04 7.59 2.34
C VAL A 140 -2.75 7.58 0.86
N LEU A 141 -1.88 6.69 0.42
CA LEU A 141 -1.55 6.47 -0.98
C LEU A 141 -1.94 5.03 -1.33
N PHE A 142 -2.98 4.90 -2.14
CA PHE A 142 -3.31 3.63 -2.78
C PHE A 142 -2.64 3.58 -4.14
N THR A 143 -1.72 2.64 -4.29
CA THR A 143 -0.89 2.47 -5.49
C THR A 143 -1.53 1.52 -6.48
N ASP A 144 -1.20 1.68 -7.74
CA ASP A 144 -1.64 0.87 -8.87
C ASP A 144 -0.46 0.14 -9.50
N ALA A 145 -0.72 -0.98 -10.15
CA ALA A 145 0.28 -1.73 -10.90
C ALA A 145 1.53 -2.16 -10.09
N GLU A 146 1.35 -2.46 -8.79
CA GLU A 146 2.38 -3.06 -7.93
C GLU A 146 2.76 -4.44 -8.45
N GLU A 147 1.78 -5.28 -8.74
CA GLU A 147 1.89 -6.67 -9.18
C GLU A 147 2.63 -6.88 -10.50
N VAL A 148 2.86 -5.81 -11.23
CA VAL A 148 3.66 -5.80 -12.46
C VAL A 148 4.99 -5.09 -12.28
N GLY A 149 5.51 -5.07 -11.05
CA GLY A 149 6.84 -4.58 -10.70
C GLY A 149 6.85 -3.18 -10.12
N MET A 150 5.87 -2.85 -9.26
CA MET A 150 5.76 -1.57 -8.54
C MET A 150 5.77 -0.37 -9.50
N MET A 151 5.14 -0.54 -10.68
CA MET A 151 5.25 0.46 -11.75
C MET A 151 4.57 1.76 -11.39
N GLY A 152 3.46 1.73 -10.65
CA GLY A 152 2.78 2.93 -10.17
C GLY A 152 3.60 3.69 -9.15
N MET A 153 4.12 3.01 -8.12
CA MET A 153 5.02 3.63 -7.13
C MET A 153 6.28 4.19 -7.81
N THR A 154 6.85 3.49 -8.78
CA THR A 154 8.00 4.00 -9.55
C THR A 154 7.63 5.27 -10.30
N ALA A 155 6.49 5.28 -10.99
CA ALA A 155 6.04 6.43 -11.77
C ALA A 155 5.79 7.68 -10.90
N ILE A 156 5.08 7.54 -9.77
CA ILE A 156 4.83 8.67 -8.87
C ILE A 156 6.12 9.15 -8.19
N TRP A 157 7.04 8.24 -7.87
CA TRP A 157 8.34 8.61 -7.29
C TRP A 157 9.21 9.41 -8.25
N GLU A 158 9.19 9.07 -9.53
CA GLU A 158 10.00 9.73 -10.55
C GLU A 158 9.40 11.05 -11.04
N ASN A 159 8.07 11.13 -11.15
CA ASN A 159 7.41 12.26 -11.81
C ASN A 159 6.72 13.23 -10.83
N ASP A 160 6.25 12.74 -9.68
CA ASP A 160 5.48 13.52 -8.70
C ASP A 160 6.05 13.39 -7.28
N ARG A 161 7.36 13.41 -7.16
CA ARG A 161 8.09 13.21 -5.90
C ARG A 161 7.62 14.13 -4.77
N HIS A 162 7.05 15.28 -5.09
CA HIS A 162 6.49 16.22 -4.12
C HIS A 162 5.36 15.62 -3.25
N VAL A 163 4.73 14.52 -3.68
CA VAL A 163 3.76 13.75 -2.89
C VAL A 163 4.35 13.30 -1.56
N PHE A 164 5.65 13.01 -1.55
CA PHE A 164 6.39 12.52 -0.40
C PHE A 164 7.01 13.64 0.46
N ASP A 165 6.83 14.90 0.06
CA ASP A 165 7.29 16.03 0.87
C ASP A 165 6.62 16.00 2.25
N ASN A 166 7.42 16.26 3.28
CA ASN A 166 7.00 16.26 4.69
C ASN A 166 6.49 14.89 5.21
N VAL A 167 6.73 13.78 4.50
CA VAL A 167 6.49 12.45 5.05
C VAL A 167 7.58 12.14 6.08
N GLY A 168 7.17 12.06 7.35
CA GLY A 168 8.08 11.73 8.45
C GLY A 168 8.22 10.24 8.68
N LEU A 169 7.19 9.47 8.35
CA LEU A 169 7.18 8.00 8.44
C LEU A 169 6.21 7.43 7.41
N MET A 170 6.65 6.40 6.70
CA MET A 170 5.80 5.58 5.83
C MET A 170 5.49 4.24 6.50
N VAL A 171 4.27 3.78 6.40
CA VAL A 171 3.84 2.42 6.76
C VAL A 171 3.29 1.78 5.51
N ASN A 172 4.05 0.87 4.94
CA ASN A 172 3.61 0.03 3.85
C ASN A 172 2.97 -1.23 4.42
N ILE A 173 1.81 -1.59 3.90
CA ILE A 173 1.03 -2.75 4.33
C ILE A 173 0.89 -3.65 3.13
N GLU A 174 1.21 -4.93 3.32
CA GLU A 174 1.32 -5.94 2.28
C GLU A 174 0.72 -7.27 2.76
N ALA A 175 0.52 -8.20 1.86
CA ALA A 175 0.17 -9.57 2.19
C ALA A 175 1.07 -10.57 1.46
N ARG A 176 1.74 -11.42 2.24
CA ARG A 176 2.53 -12.57 1.76
C ARG A 176 1.91 -13.90 2.17
N GLY A 177 0.72 -13.84 2.72
CA GLY A 177 -0.09 -14.97 3.12
C GLY A 177 -1.48 -14.48 3.53
N PRO A 178 -2.51 -15.35 3.41
CA PRO A 178 -3.90 -14.94 3.64
C PRO A 178 -4.26 -14.77 5.13
N TRP A 179 -3.37 -15.12 6.06
CA TRP A 179 -3.63 -15.03 7.49
C TRP A 179 -2.35 -14.99 8.32
N GLY A 180 -2.49 -14.86 9.63
CA GLY A 180 -1.39 -14.84 10.60
C GLY A 180 -1.17 -13.44 11.19
N PRO A 181 -0.19 -13.32 12.08
CA PRO A 181 0.15 -12.02 12.65
C PRO A 181 0.79 -11.10 11.60
N ALA A 182 0.55 -9.80 11.74
CA ALA A 182 1.27 -8.80 10.97
C ALA A 182 2.75 -8.78 11.39
N LEU A 183 3.62 -9.20 10.50
CA LEU A 183 5.06 -9.22 10.70
C LEU A 183 5.67 -7.94 10.14
N LEU A 184 6.43 -7.21 10.94
CA LEU A 184 7.36 -6.22 10.44
C LEU A 184 8.55 -6.97 9.84
N PHE A 185 8.62 -7.06 8.52
CA PHE A 185 9.63 -7.86 7.82
C PHE A 185 10.75 -7.02 7.23
N GLU A 186 10.52 -5.71 7.02
CA GLU A 186 11.51 -4.79 6.49
C GLU A 186 11.34 -3.40 7.12
N ALA A 187 12.45 -2.68 7.31
CA ALA A 187 12.47 -1.28 7.71
C ALA A 187 13.52 -0.52 6.88
N CYS A 188 13.41 0.80 6.83
CA CYS A 188 14.38 1.66 6.14
C CYS A 188 15.81 1.47 6.65
N PRO A 189 16.85 1.77 5.85
CA PRO A 189 18.22 1.86 6.33
C PRO A 189 18.36 2.92 7.45
N GLY A 190 19.28 2.70 8.41
CA GLY A 190 19.46 3.60 9.52
C GLY A 190 18.25 3.71 10.45
N ASN A 191 17.57 2.60 10.66
CA ASN A 191 16.22 2.48 11.23
C ASN A 191 16.14 2.51 12.76
N GLU A 192 17.20 2.83 13.49
CA GLU A 192 17.23 2.77 14.96
C GLU A 192 16.04 3.49 15.61
N LYS A 193 15.83 4.75 15.25
CA LYS A 193 14.71 5.55 15.79
C LYS A 193 13.34 5.04 15.38
N VAL A 194 13.22 4.51 14.17
CA VAL A 194 11.96 3.96 13.66
C VAL A 194 11.64 2.66 14.37
N MET A 195 12.65 1.83 14.67
CA MET A 195 12.49 0.60 15.43
C MET A 195 12.18 0.86 16.91
N GLU A 196 12.78 1.88 17.52
CA GLU A 196 12.42 2.34 18.86
C GLU A 196 10.95 2.77 18.89
N LEU A 197 10.53 3.62 17.95
CA LEU A 197 9.12 4.04 17.83
C LEU A 197 8.18 2.84 17.68
N TYR A 198 8.53 1.87 16.84
CA TYR A 198 7.73 0.66 16.68
C TYR A 198 7.64 -0.15 17.98
N ALA A 199 8.76 -0.34 18.67
CA ALA A 199 8.79 -1.09 19.93
C ALA A 199 7.95 -0.42 21.03
N ASP A 200 7.94 0.90 21.08
CA ASP A 200 7.18 1.67 22.05
C ASP A 200 5.67 1.73 21.72
N ALA A 201 5.33 1.83 20.41
CA ALA A 201 3.94 1.99 19.97
C ALA A 201 3.20 0.67 19.81
N ALA A 202 3.88 -0.41 19.41
CA ALA A 202 3.22 -1.66 19.11
C ALA A 202 2.86 -2.44 20.38
N LYS A 203 1.56 -2.68 20.57
CA LYS A 203 1.07 -3.49 21.71
C LYS A 203 1.60 -4.94 21.68
N TYR A 204 1.76 -5.49 20.47
CA TYR A 204 2.23 -6.84 20.21
C TYR A 204 3.27 -6.80 19.08
N PRO A 205 4.49 -6.30 19.35
CA PRO A 205 5.51 -6.21 18.31
C PRO A 205 5.88 -7.61 17.82
N TYR A 206 5.88 -7.78 16.50
CA TYR A 206 6.22 -9.03 15.86
C TYR A 206 7.22 -8.77 14.74
N THR A 207 8.48 -9.05 15.03
CA THR A 207 9.58 -8.91 14.08
C THR A 207 10.75 -9.81 14.47
N TYR A 208 11.54 -10.21 13.49
CA TYR A 208 12.75 -11.01 13.70
C TYR A 208 13.87 -10.45 12.81
N SER A 209 15.03 -10.21 13.37
CA SER A 209 16.20 -9.76 12.61
C SER A 209 16.59 -10.71 11.47
N LEU A 210 16.36 -12.01 11.64
CA LEU A 210 16.58 -13.01 10.60
C LEU A 210 15.64 -12.81 9.41
N THR A 211 14.43 -12.33 9.62
CA THR A 211 13.46 -12.09 8.53
C THR A 211 14.00 -11.07 7.53
N THR A 212 14.56 -9.96 8.02
CA THR A 212 15.18 -8.95 7.16
C THR A 212 16.34 -9.52 6.35
N VAL A 213 17.16 -10.38 6.98
CA VAL A 213 18.27 -11.05 6.29
C VAL A 213 17.75 -11.99 5.19
N VAL A 214 16.76 -12.83 5.52
CA VAL A 214 16.16 -13.76 4.55
C VAL A 214 15.49 -12.99 3.41
N TYR A 215 14.72 -11.95 3.73
CA TYR A 215 14.02 -11.12 2.74
C TYR A 215 14.99 -10.47 1.74
N ASN A 216 16.14 -9.99 2.19
CA ASN A 216 17.16 -9.40 1.33
C ASN A 216 17.77 -10.39 0.31
N PHE A 217 17.65 -11.71 0.55
CA PHE A 217 18.07 -12.74 -0.39
C PHE A 217 16.93 -13.23 -1.30
N MET A 218 15.70 -12.87 -1.01
CA MET A 218 14.54 -13.25 -1.83
C MET A 218 14.32 -12.20 -2.92
N PRO A 219 13.97 -12.58 -4.16
CA PRO A 219 13.66 -11.65 -5.22
C PRO A 219 12.23 -11.09 -5.09
N ASN A 220 11.89 -10.66 -3.89
CA ASN A 220 10.59 -10.09 -3.54
C ASN A 220 10.77 -8.61 -3.26
N PHE A 221 9.97 -7.81 -3.93
CA PHE A 221 9.97 -6.36 -3.82
C PHE A 221 8.55 -5.90 -3.49
N THR A 222 8.42 -4.73 -2.91
CA THR A 222 7.17 -4.06 -2.61
C THR A 222 7.32 -2.59 -2.95
N ASP A 223 6.24 -1.82 -2.92
CA ASP A 223 6.27 -0.37 -3.12
C ASP A 223 7.27 0.33 -2.19
N PHE A 224 7.44 -0.17 -0.97
CA PHE A 224 8.42 0.36 -0.03
C PHE A 224 9.87 0.28 -0.56
N THR A 225 10.18 -0.72 -1.38
CA THR A 225 11.51 -0.89 -1.97
C THR A 225 11.96 0.31 -2.80
N ILE A 226 11.01 1.01 -3.45
CA ILE A 226 11.29 2.16 -4.32
C ILE A 226 11.76 3.38 -3.49
N VAL A 227 11.25 3.54 -2.27
CA VAL A 227 11.39 4.77 -1.49
C VAL A 227 12.20 4.62 -0.20
N LYS A 228 12.46 3.40 0.26
CA LYS A 228 13.05 3.08 1.58
C LYS A 228 14.39 3.74 1.88
N ASP A 229 15.18 4.04 0.86
CA ASP A 229 16.48 4.71 1.02
C ASP A 229 16.35 6.24 1.24
N SER A 230 15.15 6.78 1.05
CA SER A 230 14.89 8.22 1.12
C SER A 230 13.82 8.60 2.15
N ILE A 231 12.91 7.68 2.48
CA ILE A 231 11.80 7.91 3.40
C ILE A 231 11.90 6.93 4.56
N PRO A 232 11.93 7.41 5.83
CA PRO A 232 11.83 6.53 6.98
C PRO A 232 10.55 5.71 6.92
N GLY A 233 10.63 4.39 7.14
CA GLY A 233 9.44 3.58 7.01
C GLY A 233 9.57 2.16 7.54
N LEU A 234 8.40 1.54 7.63
CA LEU A 234 8.14 0.19 8.10
C LEU A 234 7.31 -0.56 7.06
N ASN A 235 7.66 -1.80 6.79
CA ASN A 235 6.99 -2.66 5.82
C ASN A 235 6.43 -3.89 6.54
N PHE A 236 5.10 -4.02 6.55
CA PHE A 236 4.36 -5.06 7.24
C PHE A 236 3.71 -6.02 6.27
N SER A 237 3.64 -7.29 6.65
CA SER A 237 2.88 -8.28 5.89
C SER A 237 2.35 -9.39 6.78
N THR A 238 1.21 -9.97 6.42
CA THR A 238 0.81 -11.30 6.88
C THR A 238 1.58 -12.36 6.09
N ILE A 239 2.05 -13.43 6.76
CA ILE A 239 2.98 -14.39 6.14
C ILE A 239 2.59 -15.87 6.29
N ALA A 240 1.45 -16.15 6.92
CA ALA A 240 1.03 -17.54 7.12
C ALA A 240 0.26 -18.03 5.89
N ASP A 241 0.68 -19.20 5.41
CA ASP A 241 0.28 -19.80 4.12
C ASP A 241 0.83 -19.03 2.91
N VAL A 242 1.24 -19.77 1.89
CA VAL A 242 1.84 -19.18 0.67
C VAL A 242 0.82 -18.87 -0.43
N ASN A 243 -0.45 -19.28 -0.23
CA ASN A 243 -1.53 -19.12 -1.20
C ASN A 243 -2.30 -17.81 -0.94
N HIS A 244 -1.69 -16.68 -1.23
CA HIS A 244 -2.27 -15.35 -1.01
C HIS A 244 -2.93 -14.74 -2.26
N TYR A 245 -2.83 -15.42 -3.38
CA TYR A 245 -3.48 -15.04 -4.64
C TYR A 245 -4.82 -15.73 -4.86
#